data_04d51b41f63b8bd70a38ea79c149775d
#
_entry.id   04d51b41f63b8bd70a38ea79c149775d
#
_cell.length_a   1.000
_cell.length_b   1.000
_cell.length_c   1.000
_cell.angle_alpha   90.00
_cell.angle_beta   90.00
_cell.angle_gamma   90.00
#
_symmetry.space_group_name_H-M   'P 1'
#
loop_
_entity.id
_entity.type
_entity.pdbx_description
1 polymer ?
#
loop_
_entity_poly.entity_id
_entity_poly.type
_entity_poly.pdbx_seq_one_letter_code
_entity_poly.pdbx_strand_id
1 'polypeptide(L)'
;GGGGYNDLNLRIRTGEIFCSTLDKEDFYMKPVKKILALILAGVMALALLTGCGKAASLNRTMAEGMGDYLNYLRSHYGNPDPVSVSYQVPELGRNIAPLFDENWVKYDENNEWYVLNEDHMINGKSIKDTLTDIMSPYESATSITLLITDVTDTKTPFMETSALLSSSLGCLVKGNMNESLLTATNVRIAVVHKNVNGHTYALGVIITEE
;
A
#
# COMPACT_ATOMS: atom_id res chain seq x y z
N GLY A 1 -13.67 44.20 -5.79
CA GLY A 1 -13.91 42.98 -6.54
C GLY A 1 -13.35 41.80 -5.74
N GLY A 2 -14.21 41.06 -5.04
CA GLY A 2 -13.83 39.89 -4.28
C GLY A 2 -13.83 38.66 -5.17
N GLY A 3 -12.68 38.00 -5.28
CA GLY A 3 -12.59 36.68 -5.85
C GLY A 3 -12.75 35.64 -4.74
N GLY A 4 -13.90 35.01 -4.69
CA GLY A 4 -14.14 33.90 -3.77
C GLY A 4 -13.33 32.68 -4.19
N TYR A 5 -12.48 32.19 -3.31
CA TYR A 5 -11.94 30.85 -3.38
C TYR A 5 -13.09 29.92 -3.00
N ASN A 6 -13.64 29.24 -3.99
CA ASN A 6 -14.59 28.17 -3.74
C ASN A 6 -13.89 27.02 -3.03
N ASP A 7 -14.39 26.71 -1.86
CA ASP A 7 -14.16 25.46 -1.12
C ASP A 7 -14.30 24.27 -2.07
N LEU A 8 -13.17 23.74 -2.51
CA LEU A 8 -13.08 22.38 -2.99
C LEU A 8 -13.18 21.47 -1.77
N ASN A 9 -14.43 21.15 -1.39
CA ASN A 9 -14.71 20.04 -0.51
C ASN A 9 -14.18 18.75 -1.14
N LEU A 10 -12.91 18.51 -0.99
CA LEU A 10 -12.26 17.28 -1.38
C LEU A 10 -12.68 16.19 -0.38
N ARG A 11 -13.89 15.65 -0.53
CA ARG A 11 -14.27 14.38 0.08
C ARG A 11 -13.50 13.28 -0.61
N ILE A 12 -12.24 13.16 -0.27
CA ILE A 12 -11.40 12.06 -0.72
C ILE A 12 -11.74 10.87 0.18
N ARG A 13 -12.62 9.99 -0.32
CA ARG A 13 -12.80 8.66 0.27
C ARG A 13 -11.48 7.91 0.09
N THR A 14 -11.04 7.24 1.12
CA THR A 14 -9.73 6.58 1.27
C THR A 14 -9.39 5.53 0.19
N GLY A 15 -10.32 5.18 -0.68
CA GLY A 15 -10.11 4.29 -1.83
C GLY A 15 -9.95 4.99 -3.18
N GLU A 16 -10.36 6.26 -3.31
CA GLU A 16 -10.49 6.89 -4.64
C GLU A 16 -9.17 7.42 -5.22
N ILE A 17 -8.13 7.64 -4.41
CA ILE A 17 -6.87 8.16 -4.95
C ILE A 17 -6.12 7.12 -5.78
N PHE A 18 -6.19 5.84 -5.41
CA PHE A 18 -5.55 4.79 -6.19
C PHE A 18 -6.37 4.35 -7.41
N CYS A 19 -7.70 4.47 -7.37
CA CYS A 19 -8.58 4.09 -8.47
C CYS A 19 -8.86 5.22 -9.47
N SER A 20 -9.04 6.47 -9.01
CA SER A 20 -9.41 7.58 -9.89
C SER A 20 -8.27 8.09 -10.78
N THR A 21 -7.01 7.74 -10.48
CA THR A 21 -5.87 8.09 -11.32
C THR A 21 -5.71 7.17 -12.54
N LEU A 22 -6.42 6.04 -12.60
CA LEU A 22 -6.34 5.12 -13.73
C LEU A 22 -7.34 5.44 -14.86
N ASP A 23 -8.40 6.21 -14.63
CA ASP A 23 -9.48 6.45 -15.61
C ASP A 23 -9.37 7.74 -16.43
N LYS A 24 -8.28 8.50 -16.33
CA LYS A 24 -8.04 9.65 -17.22
C LYS A 24 -6.89 9.37 -18.16
N GLU A 25 -7.23 8.77 -19.26
CA GLU A 25 -6.34 8.12 -20.23
C GLU A 25 -5.24 8.96 -20.88
N ASP A 26 -5.19 10.27 -20.80
CA ASP A 26 -4.28 11.02 -21.68
C ASP A 26 -3.15 11.82 -21.00
N PHE A 27 -3.21 12.06 -19.69
CA PHE A 27 -2.22 12.94 -19.05
C PHE A 27 -1.11 12.20 -18.29
N TYR A 28 -1.36 10.97 -17.88
CA TYR A 28 -0.47 10.21 -16.98
C TYR A 28 0.53 9.28 -17.66
N MET A 29 0.37 9.00 -18.93
CA MET A 29 1.09 7.89 -19.60
C MET A 29 2.59 8.11 -19.82
N LYS A 30 3.09 9.34 -19.94
CA LYS A 30 4.50 9.58 -20.21
C LYS A 30 5.44 9.46 -19.00
N PRO A 31 5.14 10.08 -17.84
CA PRO A 31 6.00 9.91 -16.66
C PRO A 31 5.86 8.54 -16.03
N VAL A 32 4.65 8.00 -15.96
CA VAL A 32 4.40 6.64 -15.42
C VAL A 32 5.17 5.59 -16.21
N LYS A 33 5.21 5.66 -17.54
CA LYS A 33 6.00 4.73 -18.37
C LYS A 33 7.50 4.80 -18.08
N LYS A 34 8.06 5.97 -17.75
CA LYS A 34 9.49 6.11 -17.39
C LYS A 34 9.79 5.52 -16.01
N ILE A 35 8.91 5.74 -15.04
CA ILE A 35 9.04 5.16 -13.69
C ILE A 35 8.81 3.65 -13.75
N LEU A 36 7.81 3.20 -14.51
CA LEU A 36 7.59 1.80 -14.82
C LEU A 36 8.83 1.12 -15.42
N ALA A 37 9.49 1.76 -16.37
CA ALA A 37 10.69 1.23 -17.01
C ALA A 37 11.89 1.16 -16.05
N LEU A 38 12.01 2.13 -15.13
CA LEU A 38 13.06 2.16 -14.10
C LEU A 38 12.84 1.05 -13.05
N ILE A 39 11.59 0.87 -12.60
CA ILE A 39 11.21 -0.21 -11.68
C ILE A 39 11.45 -1.57 -12.36
N LEU A 40 11.06 -1.73 -13.62
CA LEU A 40 11.24 -2.95 -14.38
C LEU A 40 12.72 -3.30 -14.58
N ALA A 41 13.57 -2.30 -14.86
CA ALA A 41 15.01 -2.50 -15.01
C ALA A 41 15.68 -2.92 -13.69
N GLY A 42 15.28 -2.32 -12.57
CA GLY A 42 15.76 -2.69 -11.24
C GLY A 42 15.35 -4.11 -10.83
N VAL A 43 14.12 -4.51 -11.13
CA VAL A 43 13.58 -5.84 -10.86
C VAL A 43 14.30 -6.93 -11.67
N MET A 44 14.59 -6.69 -12.95
CA MET A 44 15.30 -7.68 -13.77
C MET A 44 16.76 -7.88 -13.32
N ALA A 45 17.43 -6.83 -12.86
CA ALA A 45 18.80 -6.94 -12.36
C ALA A 45 18.91 -7.75 -11.07
N LEU A 46 17.90 -7.66 -10.17
CA LEU A 46 17.86 -8.40 -8.91
C LEU A 46 17.42 -9.87 -9.09
N ALA A 47 16.57 -10.16 -10.06
CA ALA A 47 16.10 -11.53 -10.33
C ALA A 47 17.23 -12.47 -10.81
N LEU A 48 18.34 -11.92 -11.29
CA LEU A 48 19.50 -12.69 -11.79
C LEU A 48 20.52 -13.04 -10.69
N LEU A 49 20.39 -12.46 -9.48
CA LEU A 49 21.44 -12.54 -8.45
C LEU A 49 21.15 -13.51 -7.30
N THR A 50 19.94 -14.11 -7.18
CA THR A 50 19.61 -14.84 -5.95
C THR A 50 18.96 -16.22 -6.18
N GLY A 51 19.76 -17.27 -6.04
CA GLY A 51 19.30 -18.65 -6.03
C GLY A 51 18.72 -19.17 -4.71
N CYS A 52 18.69 -18.40 -3.62
CA CYS A 52 18.30 -18.88 -2.29
C CYS A 52 17.60 -17.81 -1.43
N GLY A 53 16.53 -17.21 -1.90
CA GLY A 53 15.79 -16.20 -1.14
C GLY A 53 14.71 -15.50 -1.94
N LYS A 54 14.13 -16.22 -2.90
CA LYS A 54 13.19 -15.61 -3.87
C LYS A 54 12.05 -14.81 -3.25
N ALA A 55 11.45 -15.31 -2.17
CA ALA A 55 10.33 -14.61 -1.53
C ALA A 55 10.78 -13.33 -0.80
N ALA A 56 11.90 -13.37 -0.08
CA ALA A 56 12.40 -12.20 0.65
C ALA A 56 12.91 -11.11 -0.29
N SER A 57 13.54 -11.48 -1.41
CA SER A 57 13.97 -10.51 -2.42
C SER A 57 12.80 -9.90 -3.16
N LEU A 58 11.75 -10.68 -3.48
CA LEU A 58 10.52 -10.20 -4.08
C LEU A 58 9.81 -9.20 -3.17
N ASN A 59 9.61 -9.55 -1.91
CA ASN A 59 8.99 -8.67 -0.91
C ASN A 59 9.73 -7.32 -0.81
N ARG A 60 11.06 -7.38 -0.79
CA ARG A 60 11.91 -6.19 -0.75
C ARG A 60 11.78 -5.35 -2.02
N THR A 61 11.82 -5.97 -3.18
CA THR A 61 11.66 -5.29 -4.47
C THR A 61 10.30 -4.60 -4.59
N MET A 62 9.23 -5.26 -4.13
CA MET A 62 7.91 -4.65 -4.12
C MET A 62 7.85 -3.45 -3.16
N ALA A 63 8.42 -3.57 -1.97
CA ALA A 63 8.46 -2.46 -1.01
C ALA A 63 9.26 -1.26 -1.56
N GLU A 64 10.39 -1.49 -2.23
CA GLU A 64 11.17 -0.46 -2.90
C GLU A 64 10.38 0.22 -4.02
N GLY A 65 9.69 -0.55 -4.87
CA GLY A 65 8.80 0.00 -5.90
C GLY A 65 7.66 0.85 -5.33
N MET A 66 7.10 0.46 -4.19
CA MET A 66 6.12 1.26 -3.47
C MET A 66 6.72 2.58 -2.97
N GLY A 67 7.92 2.55 -2.39
CA GLY A 67 8.63 3.74 -1.92
C GLY A 67 8.92 4.75 -3.02
N ASP A 68 9.37 4.28 -4.18
CA ASP A 68 9.59 5.10 -5.36
C ASP A 68 8.30 5.75 -5.85
N TYR A 69 7.22 4.99 -5.87
CA TYR A 69 5.91 5.51 -6.26
C TYR A 69 5.37 6.56 -5.27
N LEU A 70 5.53 6.35 -3.98
CA LEU A 70 5.11 7.33 -2.97
C LEU A 70 5.91 8.64 -3.07
N ASN A 71 7.21 8.57 -3.30
CA ASN A 71 8.04 9.76 -3.56
C ASN A 71 7.63 10.49 -4.85
N TYR A 72 7.26 9.74 -5.89
CA TYR A 72 6.70 10.33 -7.10
C TYR A 72 5.38 11.07 -6.84
N LEU A 73 4.44 10.45 -6.11
CA LEU A 73 3.17 11.08 -5.75
C LEU A 73 3.41 12.35 -4.92
N ARG A 74 4.27 12.29 -3.94
CA ARG A 74 4.64 13.41 -3.10
C ARG A 74 5.15 14.60 -3.93
N SER A 75 6.09 14.34 -4.83
CA SER A 75 6.60 15.35 -5.76
C SER A 75 5.52 15.93 -6.67
N HIS A 76 4.60 15.09 -7.13
CA HIS A 76 3.51 15.51 -8.01
C HIS A 76 2.49 16.39 -7.28
N TYR A 77 2.22 16.13 -6.02
CA TYR A 77 1.23 16.86 -5.21
C TYR A 77 1.82 18.02 -4.38
N GLY A 78 3.03 18.46 -4.67
CA GLY A 78 3.57 19.73 -4.21
C GLY A 78 4.66 19.64 -3.14
N ASN A 79 5.17 18.47 -2.85
CA ASN A 79 6.36 18.33 -2.01
C ASN A 79 7.47 17.57 -2.79
N PRO A 80 8.41 18.29 -3.43
CA PRO A 80 9.46 17.68 -4.25
C PRO A 80 10.55 17.01 -3.41
N ASP A 81 10.62 17.28 -2.11
CA ASP A 81 11.64 16.71 -1.24
C ASP A 81 11.35 15.22 -1.00
N PRO A 82 12.28 14.31 -1.36
CA PRO A 82 12.07 12.90 -1.14
C PRO A 82 12.04 12.59 0.35
N VAL A 83 11.10 11.72 0.73
CA VAL A 83 11.01 11.23 2.11
C VAL A 83 12.02 10.08 2.32
N SER A 84 12.56 9.99 3.53
CA SER A 84 13.37 8.84 3.92
C SER A 84 12.50 7.58 4.01
N VAL A 85 12.90 6.49 3.36
CA VAL A 85 12.14 5.23 3.37
C VAL A 85 12.91 4.13 4.08
N SER A 86 12.29 3.54 5.10
CA SER A 86 12.75 2.32 5.77
C SER A 86 11.89 1.13 5.32
N TYR A 87 12.54 0.01 5.03
CA TYR A 87 11.84 -1.19 4.58
C TYR A 87 11.77 -2.27 5.69
N GLN A 88 11.63 -1.85 6.93
CA GLN A 88 11.59 -2.71 8.10
C GLN A 88 10.32 -2.46 8.91
N VAL A 89 9.37 -3.39 8.79
CA VAL A 89 8.16 -3.48 9.62
C VAL A 89 7.99 -4.95 10.01
N PRO A 90 8.74 -5.42 11.02
CA PRO A 90 8.75 -6.84 11.40
C PRO A 90 7.37 -7.39 11.78
N GLU A 91 6.49 -6.55 12.31
CA GLU A 91 5.14 -6.90 12.75
C GLU A 91 4.30 -7.45 11.60
N LEU A 92 4.51 -6.96 10.37
CA LEU A 92 3.79 -7.46 9.21
C LEU A 92 4.02 -8.97 9.00
N GLY A 93 5.27 -9.41 9.00
CA GLY A 93 5.60 -10.81 8.80
C GLY A 93 5.39 -11.68 10.03
N ARG A 94 5.65 -11.16 11.22
CA ARG A 94 5.63 -11.94 12.48
C ARG A 94 4.26 -12.05 13.10
N ASN A 95 3.45 -11.00 13.01
CA ASN A 95 2.23 -10.87 13.79
C ASN A 95 0.97 -10.73 12.91
N ILE A 96 1.03 -10.07 11.75
CA ILE A 96 -0.12 -9.85 10.87
C ILE A 96 -0.30 -11.00 9.89
N ALA A 97 0.72 -11.32 9.10
CA ALA A 97 0.60 -12.37 8.08
C ALA A 97 0.21 -13.75 8.63
N PRO A 98 0.67 -14.20 9.81
CA PRO A 98 0.20 -15.45 10.40
C PRO A 98 -1.29 -15.47 10.72
N LEU A 99 -1.87 -14.34 11.07
CA LEU A 99 -3.29 -14.20 11.42
C LEU A 99 -4.19 -14.00 10.20
N PHE A 100 -3.61 -13.59 9.07
CA PHE A 100 -4.38 -13.30 7.86
C PHE A 100 -5.06 -14.56 7.32
N ASP A 101 -6.35 -14.45 7.06
CA ASP A 101 -7.14 -15.38 6.27
C ASP A 101 -8.08 -14.62 5.32
N GLU A 102 -8.72 -15.34 4.39
CA GLU A 102 -9.61 -14.74 3.38
C GLU A 102 -10.87 -14.07 3.95
N ASN A 103 -11.25 -14.37 5.19
CA ASN A 103 -12.42 -13.75 5.85
C ASN A 103 -12.13 -12.33 6.34
N TRP A 104 -10.87 -11.89 6.28
CA TRP A 104 -10.52 -10.50 6.59
C TRP A 104 -11.10 -9.52 5.60
N VAL A 105 -11.47 -9.99 4.42
CA VAL A 105 -12.01 -9.17 3.35
C VAL A 105 -13.38 -9.69 2.93
N LYS A 106 -14.29 -8.77 2.60
CA LYS A 106 -15.59 -9.06 2.03
C LYS A 106 -15.87 -8.16 0.84
N TYR A 107 -16.65 -8.66 -0.12
CA TYR A 107 -17.12 -7.85 -1.24
C TYR A 107 -18.25 -6.93 -0.79
N ASP A 108 -18.12 -5.63 -1.06
CA ASP A 108 -19.16 -4.63 -0.83
C ASP A 108 -19.92 -4.38 -2.14
N GLU A 109 -21.13 -4.90 -2.21
CA GLU A 109 -22.00 -4.78 -3.39
C GLU A 109 -22.39 -3.33 -3.71
N ASN A 110 -22.40 -2.44 -2.71
CA ASN A 110 -22.78 -1.04 -2.91
C ASN A 110 -21.68 -0.23 -3.58
N ASN A 111 -20.43 -0.60 -3.36
CA ASN A 111 -19.27 0.08 -3.89
C ASN A 111 -18.56 -0.72 -4.98
N GLU A 112 -19.00 -1.94 -5.26
CA GLU A 112 -18.44 -2.86 -6.26
C GLU A 112 -16.96 -3.18 -6.05
N TRP A 113 -16.51 -3.22 -4.78
CA TRP A 113 -15.14 -3.59 -4.43
C TRP A 113 -15.05 -4.39 -3.14
N TYR A 114 -13.88 -4.93 -2.87
CA TYR A 114 -13.59 -5.58 -1.60
C TYR A 114 -13.23 -4.56 -0.52
N VAL A 115 -13.73 -4.78 0.68
CA VAL A 115 -13.44 -3.98 1.87
C VAL A 115 -12.99 -4.88 3.01
N LEU A 116 -12.36 -4.28 4.03
CA LEU A 116 -12.09 -5.00 5.27
C LEU A 116 -13.40 -5.49 5.90
N ASN A 117 -13.41 -6.75 6.31
CA ASN A 117 -14.54 -7.32 7.01
C ASN A 117 -14.48 -6.94 8.50
N GLU A 118 -15.00 -5.78 8.84
CA GLU A 118 -15.00 -5.26 10.21
C GLU A 118 -15.77 -6.16 11.21
N ASP A 119 -16.66 -7.01 10.69
CA ASP A 119 -17.44 -7.96 11.52
C ASP A 119 -16.62 -9.22 11.88
N HIS A 120 -15.50 -9.45 11.20
CA HIS A 120 -14.65 -10.61 11.48
C HIS A 120 -13.88 -10.41 12.77
N MET A 121 -13.93 -11.43 13.63
CA MET A 121 -13.32 -11.42 14.96
C MET A 121 -12.09 -12.34 14.99
N ILE A 122 -10.98 -11.82 15.47
CA ILE A 122 -9.74 -12.57 15.69
C ILE A 122 -9.56 -12.73 17.20
N ASN A 123 -9.68 -13.96 17.70
CA ASN A 123 -9.57 -14.24 19.14
C ASN A 123 -10.47 -13.35 20.02
N GLY A 124 -11.68 -13.04 19.55
CA GLY A 124 -12.65 -12.23 20.27
C GLY A 124 -12.47 -10.71 20.19
N LYS A 125 -11.54 -10.24 19.36
CA LYS A 125 -11.34 -8.82 19.04
C LYS A 125 -11.66 -8.54 17.57
N SER A 126 -12.10 -7.33 17.26
CA SER A 126 -12.23 -6.90 15.87
C SER A 126 -10.88 -6.93 15.15
N ILE A 127 -10.90 -7.04 13.81
CA ILE A 127 -9.66 -6.93 13.00
C ILE A 127 -8.96 -5.60 13.29
N LYS A 128 -9.71 -4.49 13.32
CA LYS A 128 -9.17 -3.16 13.55
C LYS A 128 -8.46 -3.06 14.91
N ASP A 129 -9.09 -3.54 15.98
CA ASP A 129 -8.50 -3.53 17.32
C ASP A 129 -7.26 -4.43 17.38
N THR A 130 -7.33 -5.60 16.73
CA THR A 130 -6.21 -6.53 16.63
C THR A 130 -5.01 -5.90 15.90
N LEU A 131 -5.26 -5.23 14.77
CA LEU A 131 -4.20 -4.53 14.02
C LEU A 131 -3.64 -3.34 14.81
N THR A 132 -4.49 -2.60 15.51
CA THR A 132 -4.06 -1.50 16.37
C THR A 132 -3.14 -1.98 17.49
N ASP A 133 -3.49 -3.08 18.15
CA ASP A 133 -2.64 -3.69 19.18
C ASP A 133 -1.27 -4.13 18.60
N ILE A 134 -1.29 -4.82 17.45
CA ILE A 134 -0.06 -5.30 16.80
C ILE A 134 0.84 -4.13 16.40
N MET A 135 0.24 -3.04 15.93
CA MET A 135 0.95 -1.86 15.44
C MET A 135 1.26 -0.84 16.54
N SER A 136 1.00 -1.16 17.81
CA SER A 136 1.31 -0.30 18.95
C SER A 136 2.77 0.18 19.04
N PRO A 137 3.80 -0.56 18.56
CA PRO A 137 5.16 -0.02 18.49
C PRO A 137 5.32 1.24 17.62
N TYR A 138 4.33 1.54 16.77
CA TYR A 138 4.29 2.71 15.87
C TYR A 138 3.24 3.73 16.33
N GLU A 139 3.04 3.90 17.63
CA GLU A 139 2.03 4.83 18.18
C GLU A 139 2.27 6.30 17.77
N SER A 140 3.52 6.69 17.52
CA SER A 140 3.90 8.02 17.03
C SER A 140 3.60 8.24 15.54
N ALA A 141 3.29 7.20 14.79
CA ALA A 141 2.99 7.34 13.36
C ALA A 141 1.78 8.25 13.12
N THR A 142 1.83 9.07 12.09
CA THR A 142 0.72 9.92 11.64
C THR A 142 -0.32 9.12 10.88
N SER A 143 0.12 8.10 10.11
CA SER A 143 -0.80 7.11 9.55
C SER A 143 -0.18 5.72 9.48
N ILE A 144 -1.05 4.70 9.50
CA ILE A 144 -0.70 3.28 9.30
C ILE A 144 -1.76 2.68 8.38
N THR A 145 -1.33 2.24 7.20
CA THR A 145 -2.21 1.65 6.19
C THR A 145 -1.75 0.24 5.85
N LEU A 146 -2.66 -0.72 5.97
CA LEU A 146 -2.47 -2.09 5.51
C LEU A 146 -3.12 -2.24 4.12
N LEU A 147 -2.39 -2.78 3.18
CA LEU A 147 -2.84 -3.11 1.83
C LEU A 147 -2.89 -4.62 1.68
N ILE A 148 -3.93 -5.12 1.01
CA ILE A 148 -4.12 -6.56 0.78
C ILE A 148 -4.57 -6.74 -0.67
N THR A 149 -3.97 -7.68 -1.39
CA THR A 149 -4.41 -8.03 -2.74
C THR A 149 -4.14 -9.50 -3.06
N ASP A 150 -5.03 -10.13 -3.82
CA ASP A 150 -4.79 -11.45 -4.39
C ASP A 150 -3.88 -11.31 -5.61
N VAL A 151 -2.75 -12.00 -5.59
CA VAL A 151 -1.74 -12.00 -6.64
C VAL A 151 -1.55 -13.37 -7.29
N THR A 152 -2.49 -14.28 -7.07
CA THR A 152 -2.43 -15.69 -7.55
C THR A 152 -2.15 -15.76 -9.04
N ASP A 153 -2.83 -14.95 -9.84
CA ASP A 153 -2.69 -14.93 -11.29
C ASP A 153 -1.67 -13.91 -11.81
N THR A 154 -0.99 -13.22 -10.90
CA THR A 154 -0.05 -12.16 -11.26
C THR A 154 1.32 -12.77 -11.61
N LYS A 155 1.85 -12.41 -12.77
CA LYS A 155 3.03 -13.08 -13.34
C LYS A 155 4.37 -12.39 -13.07
N THR A 156 4.34 -11.14 -12.63
CA THR A 156 5.56 -10.35 -12.45
C THR A 156 5.51 -9.52 -11.17
N PRO A 157 6.66 -9.28 -10.51
CA PRO A 157 6.74 -8.43 -9.32
C PRO A 157 6.18 -7.03 -9.54
N PHE A 158 6.32 -6.51 -10.75
CA PHE A 158 5.77 -5.22 -11.13
C PHE A 158 4.23 -5.23 -11.11
N MET A 159 3.60 -6.26 -11.70
CA MET A 159 2.15 -6.39 -11.69
C MET A 159 1.63 -6.56 -10.26
N GLU A 160 2.33 -7.33 -9.43
CA GLU A 160 1.99 -7.50 -8.02
C GLU A 160 2.08 -6.17 -7.24
N THR A 161 3.16 -5.40 -7.44
CA THR A 161 3.32 -4.07 -6.83
C THR A 161 2.20 -3.13 -7.28
N SER A 162 1.89 -3.10 -8.57
CA SER A 162 0.81 -2.28 -9.12
C SER A 162 -0.55 -2.70 -8.55
N ALA A 163 -0.82 -4.01 -8.47
CA ALA A 163 -2.04 -4.53 -7.88
C ALA A 163 -2.16 -4.16 -6.40
N LEU A 164 -1.07 -4.26 -5.64
CA LEU A 164 -1.05 -3.90 -4.22
C LEU A 164 -1.29 -2.41 -4.01
N LEU A 165 -0.65 -1.54 -4.80
CA LEU A 165 -0.83 -0.08 -4.72
C LEU A 165 -2.21 0.39 -5.18
N SER A 166 -2.83 -0.30 -6.11
CA SER A 166 -4.21 -0.05 -6.56
C SER A 166 -5.26 -0.83 -5.76
N SER A 167 -4.83 -1.56 -4.74
CA SER A 167 -5.74 -2.36 -3.93
C SER A 167 -6.75 -1.47 -3.20
N SER A 168 -8.02 -1.70 -3.46
CA SER A 168 -9.13 -1.13 -2.69
C SER A 168 -9.32 -1.80 -1.32
N LEU A 169 -8.59 -2.87 -1.04
CA LEU A 169 -8.61 -3.61 0.22
C LEU A 169 -7.75 -2.95 1.32
N GLY A 170 -7.43 -1.67 1.17
CA GLY A 170 -6.68 -0.94 2.19
C GLY A 170 -7.46 -0.82 3.49
N CYS A 171 -6.87 -1.30 4.58
CA CYS A 171 -7.34 -1.02 5.93
C CYS A 171 -6.56 0.14 6.52
N LEU A 172 -7.24 1.21 6.77
CA LEU A 172 -6.67 2.31 7.53
C LEU A 172 -6.67 1.93 9.01
N VAL A 173 -5.50 1.56 9.52
CA VAL A 173 -5.33 1.26 10.95
C VAL A 173 -5.31 2.55 11.77
N LYS A 174 -4.70 3.61 11.23
CA LYS A 174 -4.57 4.92 11.89
C LYS A 174 -4.39 6.04 10.87
N GLY A 175 -5.00 7.19 11.12
CA GLY A 175 -4.78 8.44 10.38
C GLY A 175 -5.25 8.41 8.92
N ASN A 176 -4.74 9.33 8.11
CA ASN A 176 -4.99 9.43 6.67
C ASN A 176 -3.66 9.47 5.91
N MET A 177 -3.33 8.41 5.19
CA MET A 177 -2.06 8.28 4.48
C MET A 177 -1.84 9.42 3.47
N ASN A 178 -2.89 9.86 2.77
CA ASN A 178 -2.75 10.87 1.71
C ASN A 178 -2.35 12.23 2.26
N GLU A 179 -2.93 12.63 3.39
CA GLU A 179 -2.57 13.86 4.08
C GLU A 179 -1.18 13.73 4.72
N SER A 180 -0.96 12.64 5.44
CA SER A 180 0.29 12.37 6.14
C SER A 180 1.48 12.19 5.20
N LEU A 181 1.29 11.66 4.00
CA LEU A 181 2.37 11.45 3.04
C LEU A 181 3.05 12.76 2.62
N LEU A 182 2.28 13.84 2.50
CA LEU A 182 2.84 15.14 2.08
C LEU A 182 3.69 15.80 3.15
N THR A 183 3.38 15.56 4.43
CA THR A 183 4.10 16.14 5.58
C THR A 183 5.13 15.19 6.18
N ALA A 184 5.05 13.89 5.86
CA ALA A 184 5.96 12.89 6.41
C ALA A 184 7.44 13.22 6.19
N THR A 185 8.25 13.01 7.21
CA THR A 185 9.72 13.05 7.15
C THR A 185 10.29 11.64 6.95
N ASN A 186 9.59 10.62 7.45
CA ASN A 186 9.95 9.23 7.29
C ASN A 186 8.73 8.40 6.86
N VAL A 187 9.00 7.37 6.06
CA VAL A 187 8.02 6.35 5.68
C VAL A 187 8.63 4.98 5.92
N ARG A 188 7.84 4.07 6.48
CA ARG A 188 8.21 2.63 6.56
C ARG A 188 7.31 1.83 5.67
N ILE A 189 7.88 0.93 4.89
CA ILE A 189 7.16 0.06 3.98
C ILE A 189 7.65 -1.36 4.15
N ALA A 190 6.73 -2.30 4.23
CA ALA A 190 7.05 -3.71 4.15
C ALA A 190 6.00 -4.45 3.31
N VAL A 191 6.40 -5.53 2.69
CA VAL A 191 5.55 -6.45 1.94
C VAL A 191 5.85 -7.87 2.36
N VAL A 192 4.83 -8.69 2.47
CA VAL A 192 4.95 -10.15 2.65
C VAL A 192 3.92 -10.88 1.79
N HIS A 193 4.22 -12.11 1.42
CA HIS A 193 3.27 -12.99 0.75
C HIS A 193 2.71 -14.03 1.73
N LYS A 194 1.43 -14.34 1.58
CA LYS A 194 0.72 -15.36 2.35
C LYS A 194 -0.10 -16.23 1.42
N ASN A 195 0.10 -17.56 1.53
CA ASN A 195 -0.76 -18.52 0.84
C ASN A 195 -1.92 -18.91 1.75
N VAL A 196 -3.14 -18.81 1.23
CA VAL A 196 -4.38 -19.21 1.92
C VAL A 196 -5.27 -19.92 0.90
N ASN A 197 -5.67 -21.15 1.20
CA ASN A 197 -6.61 -21.95 0.39
C ASN A 197 -6.27 -22.00 -1.13
N GLY A 198 -4.99 -22.04 -1.46
CA GLY A 198 -4.51 -22.10 -2.86
C GLY A 198 -4.35 -20.73 -3.53
N HIS A 199 -4.74 -19.65 -2.86
CA HIS A 199 -4.50 -18.28 -3.30
C HIS A 199 -3.23 -17.71 -2.68
N THR A 200 -2.54 -16.87 -3.42
CA THR A 200 -1.39 -16.11 -2.92
C THR A 200 -1.81 -14.65 -2.75
N TYR A 201 -1.74 -14.16 -1.52
CA TYR A 201 -2.01 -12.77 -1.19
C TYR A 201 -0.71 -12.02 -0.95
N ALA A 202 -0.60 -10.82 -1.49
CA ALA A 202 0.38 -9.84 -1.07
C ALA A 202 -0.23 -8.95 0.02
N LEU A 203 0.47 -8.82 1.14
CA LEU A 203 0.15 -7.92 2.24
C LEU A 203 1.22 -6.85 2.29
N GLY A 204 0.82 -5.58 2.23
CA GLY A 204 1.72 -4.45 2.35
C GLY A 204 1.33 -3.57 3.53
N VAL A 205 2.30 -2.93 4.15
CA VAL A 205 2.05 -1.89 5.15
C VAL A 205 2.83 -0.64 4.81
N ILE A 206 2.18 0.51 4.96
CA ILE A 206 2.78 1.84 4.82
C ILE A 206 2.53 2.59 6.13
N ILE A 207 3.60 3.08 6.74
CA ILE A 207 3.58 3.87 7.98
C ILE A 207 4.22 5.21 7.66
N THR A 208 3.54 6.31 7.94
CA THR A 208 4.09 7.67 7.82
C THR A 208 4.40 8.24 9.19
N GLU A 209 5.54 8.91 9.30
CA GLU A 209 6.03 9.56 10.54
C GLU A 209 6.43 11.00 10.21
N GLU A 210 6.12 11.96 11.11
CA GLU A 210 6.57 13.35 11.06
C GLU A 210 7.86 13.57 11.83
#